data_05c460fcec801572bf67ae0568788a55
#
_entry.id   05c460fcec801572bf67ae0568788a55
#
_cell.length_a   1.000
_cell.length_b   1.000
_cell.length_c   1.000
_cell.angle_alpha   90.00
_cell.angle_beta   90.00
_cell.angle_gamma   90.00
#
_symmetry.space_group_name_H-M   'P 1'
#
loop_
_entity.id
_entity.type
_entity.pdbx_description
1 polymer ?
#
loop_
_entity_poly.entity_id
_entity_poly.type
_entity_poly.pdbx_seq_one_letter_code
_entity_poly.pdbx_strand_id
1 'polypeptide(L)'
;MVIARVFPRWTQATPDDPLSFVGVENPPLLTLPEIDEVHVSVAFTYDRFRAEKMAYQWEAAGVPIRLGGPAYDDPAGEFVPGLYLKRGYTITSRGCNNKCWFCMASKLEGRLRELEIKDGWNILDNNLLQCSEAHIRSVFEMLHRQSHRPKFTGGLEAKELKPWHCELLREVRPERMYFAYDTPDDYEPLVMAGRMLIEAGITPQSHVMACYNLIGYKGDTFEKANIRLNQTIKAGFMPYAMLYRDEKGKVDREWAKFQREWLRPAIVSTKFGEVWSQCKNH
;
A
#
# COMPACT_ATOMS: atom_id res chain seq x y z
N MET A 1 24.56 10.46 13.22
CA MET A 1 23.73 11.48 12.55
C MET A 1 22.31 11.32 13.05
N VAL A 2 21.77 12.33 13.71
CA VAL A 2 20.41 12.38 14.26
C VAL A 2 19.53 13.12 13.27
N ILE A 3 18.52 12.43 12.71
CA ILE A 3 17.63 12.95 11.66
C ILE A 3 16.24 13.15 12.23
N ALA A 4 15.74 14.38 12.23
CA ALA A 4 14.33 14.65 12.44
C ALA A 4 13.55 14.41 11.12
N ARG A 5 12.43 13.70 11.18
CA ARG A 5 11.61 13.39 10.01
C ARG A 5 10.27 14.10 10.12
N VAL A 6 9.94 14.85 9.08
CA VAL A 6 8.73 15.67 9.02
C VAL A 6 7.83 15.16 7.90
N PHE A 7 6.58 14.90 8.23
CA PHE A 7 5.57 14.36 7.30
C PHE A 7 4.40 15.31 7.19
N PRO A 8 3.95 15.68 5.99
CA PRO A 8 2.79 16.56 5.80
C PRO A 8 1.50 15.98 6.37
N ARG A 9 1.37 14.66 6.39
CA ARG A 9 0.22 13.94 6.95
C ARG A 9 0.61 12.65 7.63
N TRP A 10 -0.24 12.22 8.52
CA TRP A 10 -0.16 10.90 9.12
C TRP A 10 -0.69 9.81 8.18
N THR A 11 0.00 8.69 8.16
CA THR A 11 -0.44 7.44 7.53
C THR A 11 -0.19 6.28 8.51
N GLN A 12 -0.75 5.11 8.25
CA GLN A 12 -0.47 3.93 9.08
C GLN A 12 1.00 3.51 9.08
N ALA A 13 1.73 3.89 8.04
CA ALA A 13 3.15 3.60 7.88
C ALA A 13 4.07 4.69 8.44
N THR A 14 3.52 5.81 8.89
CA THR A 14 4.32 6.91 9.46
C THR A 14 5.00 6.45 10.75
N PRO A 15 6.33 6.69 10.92
CA PRO A 15 7.03 6.39 12.15
C PRO A 15 6.41 7.08 13.37
N ASP A 16 6.48 6.42 14.52
CA ASP A 16 5.86 6.85 15.78
C ASP A 16 6.90 7.12 16.90
N ASP A 17 8.14 7.34 16.54
CA ASP A 17 9.23 7.66 17.46
C ASP A 17 9.38 9.19 17.71
N PRO A 18 10.15 9.62 18.74
CA PRO A 18 10.25 11.02 19.15
C PRO A 18 10.80 11.98 18.09
N LEU A 19 11.48 11.49 17.04
CA LEU A 19 12.02 12.30 15.95
C LEU A 19 11.12 12.32 14.72
N SER A 20 9.88 11.84 14.82
CA SER A 20 8.87 11.84 13.77
C SER A 20 7.81 12.90 14.03
N PHE A 21 7.71 13.90 13.17
CA PHE A 21 6.80 15.04 13.29
C PHE A 21 5.77 15.01 12.17
N VAL A 22 4.48 15.02 12.53
CA VAL A 22 3.38 14.94 11.56
C VAL A 22 2.54 16.20 11.60
N GLY A 23 2.48 16.91 10.47
CA GLY A 23 1.69 18.12 10.35
C GLY A 23 2.19 19.30 11.18
N VAL A 24 3.40 19.21 11.74
CA VAL A 24 4.01 20.25 12.56
C VAL A 24 4.67 21.27 11.63
N GLU A 25 4.08 22.44 11.55
CA GLU A 25 4.60 23.55 10.73
C GLU A 25 5.77 24.27 11.41
N ASN A 26 5.71 24.48 12.72
CA ASN A 26 6.77 25.15 13.47
C ASN A 26 7.55 24.13 14.30
N PRO A 27 8.90 24.07 14.15
CA PRO A 27 9.69 23.14 14.94
C PRO A 27 9.63 23.48 16.44
N PRO A 28 9.51 22.47 17.31
CA PRO A 28 9.51 22.68 18.75
C PRO A 28 10.94 22.86 19.29
N LEU A 29 11.61 23.95 18.89
CA LEU A 29 13.04 24.19 19.09
C LEU A 29 13.53 23.99 20.53
N LEU A 30 12.69 24.29 21.53
CA LEU A 30 13.06 24.17 22.95
C LEU A 30 13.11 22.73 23.45
N THR A 31 12.48 21.80 22.74
CA THR A 31 12.33 20.39 23.16
C THR A 31 13.03 19.41 22.23
N LEU A 32 13.60 19.90 21.13
CA LEU A 32 14.33 19.06 20.20
C LEU A 32 15.68 18.65 20.83
N PRO A 33 16.09 17.37 20.70
CA PRO A 33 17.47 16.99 20.91
C PRO A 33 18.35 17.66 19.87
N GLU A 34 19.66 17.60 20.06
CA GLU A 34 20.60 18.03 19.02
C GLU A 34 20.38 17.21 17.76
N ILE A 35 19.97 17.87 16.65
CA ILE A 35 19.67 17.27 15.35
C ILE A 35 20.73 17.72 14.34
N ASP A 36 21.20 16.77 13.53
CA ASP A 36 22.15 17.03 12.45
C ASP A 36 21.44 17.46 11.15
N GLU A 37 20.23 16.93 10.89
CA GLU A 37 19.51 17.14 9.64
C GLU A 37 17.99 16.97 9.81
N VAL A 38 17.21 17.69 9.01
CA VAL A 38 15.75 17.56 8.93
C VAL A 38 15.34 17.03 7.55
N HIS A 39 14.61 15.92 7.51
CA HIS A 39 14.07 15.35 6.28
C HIS A 39 12.55 15.56 6.21
N VAL A 40 12.09 16.35 5.25
CA VAL A 40 10.67 16.50 4.94
C VAL A 40 10.30 15.45 3.89
N SER A 41 9.65 14.37 4.33
CA SER A 41 9.34 13.21 3.50
C SER A 41 7.89 13.25 3.00
N VAL A 42 7.73 13.20 1.67
CA VAL A 42 6.44 13.44 1.00
C VAL A 42 6.06 12.25 0.11
N ALA A 43 5.00 11.53 0.51
CA ALA A 43 4.54 10.36 -0.21
C ALA A 43 3.58 10.70 -1.38
N PHE A 44 2.79 11.78 -1.26
CA PHE A 44 1.73 12.10 -2.20
C PHE A 44 1.97 13.45 -2.88
N THR A 45 1.79 13.51 -4.19
CA THR A 45 2.00 14.72 -5.00
C THR A 45 1.16 15.91 -4.56
N TYR A 46 -0.07 15.66 -4.09
CA TYR A 46 -0.97 16.70 -3.60
C TYR A 46 -0.57 17.27 -2.22
N ASP A 47 0.43 16.73 -1.56
CA ASP A 47 0.98 17.29 -0.31
C ASP A 47 2.21 18.18 -0.54
N ARG A 48 2.72 18.32 -1.78
CA ARG A 48 3.92 19.09 -2.11
C ARG A 48 3.86 20.52 -1.54
N PHE A 49 2.78 21.26 -1.84
CA PHE A 49 2.64 22.64 -1.36
C PHE A 49 2.75 22.77 0.17
N ARG A 50 2.11 21.86 0.88
CA ARG A 50 2.18 21.83 2.35
C ARG A 50 3.58 21.48 2.83
N ALA A 51 4.24 20.54 2.18
CA ALA A 51 5.58 20.09 2.51
C ALA A 51 6.62 21.21 2.30
N GLU A 52 6.51 21.97 1.21
CA GLU A 52 7.38 23.12 0.91
C GLU A 52 7.24 24.21 1.96
N LYS A 53 5.99 24.52 2.36
CA LYS A 53 5.73 25.45 3.48
C LYS A 53 6.36 24.96 4.78
N MET A 54 6.23 23.65 5.08
CA MET A 54 6.84 23.07 6.29
C MET A 54 8.36 23.11 6.22
N ALA A 55 8.96 22.77 5.09
CA ALA A 55 10.42 22.86 4.91
C ALA A 55 10.94 24.27 5.19
N TYR A 56 10.31 25.29 4.60
CA TYR A 56 10.66 26.68 4.86
C TYR A 56 10.55 27.06 6.35
N GLN A 57 9.53 26.59 7.05
CA GLN A 57 9.36 26.89 8.47
C GLN A 57 10.39 26.16 9.34
N TRP A 58 10.77 24.94 8.96
CA TRP A 58 11.79 24.17 9.65
C TRP A 58 13.22 24.68 9.41
N GLU A 59 13.47 25.50 8.36
CA GLU A 59 14.74 26.22 8.19
C GLU A 59 15.09 27.06 9.42
N ALA A 60 14.11 27.54 10.16
CA ALA A 60 14.30 28.24 11.41
C ALA A 60 15.00 27.38 12.50
N ALA A 61 15.06 26.07 12.34
CA ALA A 61 15.85 25.19 13.21
C ALA A 61 17.36 25.36 13.06
N GLY A 62 17.81 26.04 11.99
CA GLY A 62 19.23 26.32 11.75
C GLY A 62 20.07 25.11 11.35
N VAL A 63 19.43 24.00 10.94
CA VAL A 63 20.08 22.76 10.49
C VAL A 63 19.74 22.47 9.03
N PRO A 64 20.55 21.68 8.31
CA PRO A 64 20.27 21.31 6.93
C PRO A 64 18.92 20.64 6.75
N ILE A 65 18.20 21.03 5.69
CA ILE A 65 16.88 20.47 5.34
C ILE A 65 16.95 19.73 4.01
N ARG A 66 16.39 18.54 3.98
CA ARG A 66 16.12 17.79 2.76
C ARG A 66 14.62 17.64 2.55
N LEU A 67 14.13 18.17 1.44
CA LEU A 67 12.78 17.96 0.96
C LEU A 67 12.81 16.92 -0.15
N GLY A 68 12.07 15.81 0.01
CA GLY A 68 12.11 14.72 -0.96
C GLY A 68 11.06 13.66 -0.72
N GLY A 69 11.26 12.52 -1.33
CA GLY A 69 10.38 11.37 -1.28
C GLY A 69 9.62 11.14 -2.58
N PRO A 70 8.75 10.10 -2.65
CA PRO A 70 8.08 9.68 -3.87
C PRO A 70 7.34 10.80 -4.62
N ALA A 71 6.86 11.81 -3.91
CA ALA A 71 6.17 12.95 -4.53
C ALA A 71 7.09 13.87 -5.36
N TYR A 72 8.41 13.80 -5.19
CA TYR A 72 9.38 14.69 -5.85
C TYR A 72 10.25 13.99 -6.89
N ASP A 73 9.77 12.87 -7.45
CA ASP A 73 10.51 12.07 -8.42
C ASP A 73 11.92 11.69 -7.93
N ASP A 74 12.08 11.65 -6.61
CA ASP A 74 13.31 11.23 -5.96
C ASP A 74 13.24 9.71 -5.78
N PRO A 75 13.91 8.93 -6.66
CA PRO A 75 13.91 7.48 -6.57
C PRO A 75 14.63 7.12 -5.28
N ALA A 76 13.88 6.64 -4.31
CA ALA A 76 14.45 6.25 -3.04
C ALA A 76 15.54 5.19 -3.25
N GLY A 77 16.66 5.40 -2.58
CA GLY A 77 17.78 4.45 -2.52
C GLY A 77 17.42 3.18 -1.73
N GLU A 78 18.39 2.64 -1.02
CA GLU A 78 18.19 1.49 -0.14
C GLU A 78 17.14 1.77 0.93
N PHE A 79 16.37 0.75 1.26
CA PHE A 79 15.40 0.83 2.33
C PHE A 79 16.09 0.75 3.71
N VAL A 80 15.86 1.74 4.56
CA VAL A 80 16.34 1.77 5.95
C VAL A 80 15.15 1.60 6.90
N PRO A 81 15.07 0.47 7.64
CA PRO A 81 13.97 0.21 8.57
C PRO A 81 13.84 1.28 9.64
N GLY A 82 12.62 1.80 9.84
CA GLY A 82 12.32 2.81 10.84
C GLY A 82 12.70 4.25 10.47
N LEU A 83 13.35 4.50 9.33
CA LEU A 83 13.72 5.86 8.94
C LEU A 83 12.49 6.65 8.45
N TYR A 84 11.88 6.27 7.34
CA TYR A 84 10.70 6.95 6.80
C TYR A 84 9.41 6.14 6.95
N LEU A 85 9.53 4.89 7.28
CA LEU A 85 8.40 4.00 7.57
C LEU A 85 8.56 3.44 8.99
N LYS A 86 7.44 3.28 9.67
CA LYS A 86 7.35 2.67 10.98
C LYS A 86 8.03 1.30 11.01
N ARG A 87 8.66 0.95 12.12
CA ARG A 87 9.26 -0.36 12.30
C ARG A 87 8.23 -1.47 12.06
N GLY A 88 8.67 -2.54 11.39
CA GLY A 88 7.81 -3.62 10.94
C GLY A 88 7.35 -3.49 9.49
N TYR A 89 7.37 -2.30 8.91
CA TYR A 89 7.25 -2.14 7.47
C TYR A 89 8.60 -2.44 6.81
N THR A 90 8.55 -3.09 5.65
CA THR A 90 9.74 -3.33 4.83
C THR A 90 9.41 -3.19 3.35
N ILE A 91 10.41 -2.80 2.59
CA ILE A 91 10.38 -2.71 1.13
C ILE A 91 11.53 -3.56 0.62
N THR A 92 11.21 -4.64 -0.07
CA THR A 92 12.18 -5.60 -0.61
C THR A 92 12.40 -5.43 -2.11
N SER A 93 11.49 -4.72 -2.77
CA SER A 93 11.60 -4.31 -4.16
C SER A 93 10.94 -2.96 -4.42
N ARG A 94 11.39 -2.25 -5.44
CA ARG A 94 10.81 -0.98 -5.89
C ARG A 94 10.57 -0.99 -7.39
N GLY A 95 9.65 -0.13 -7.83
CA GLY A 95 9.25 -0.05 -9.21
C GLY A 95 8.26 -1.13 -9.61
N CYS A 96 7.80 -1.07 -10.86
CA CYS A 96 6.84 -2.02 -11.41
C CYS A 96 6.97 -2.06 -12.93
N ASN A 97 6.90 -3.25 -13.52
CA ASN A 97 6.97 -3.40 -14.98
C ASN A 97 5.65 -3.06 -15.68
N ASN A 98 4.56 -2.91 -14.92
CA ASN A 98 3.27 -2.50 -15.44
C ASN A 98 3.25 -0.99 -15.71
N LYS A 99 2.45 -0.59 -16.71
CA LYS A 99 2.27 0.81 -17.13
C LYS A 99 0.82 1.28 -16.89
N CYS A 100 0.26 0.96 -15.71
CA CYS A 100 -1.10 1.35 -15.37
C CYS A 100 -1.21 2.89 -15.40
N TRP A 101 -2.20 3.41 -16.15
CA TRP A 101 -2.36 4.85 -16.39
C TRP A 101 -2.58 5.68 -15.11
N PHE A 102 -3.19 5.08 -14.10
CA PHE A 102 -3.50 5.69 -12.80
C PHE A 102 -2.38 5.54 -11.77
N CYS A 103 -1.43 4.63 -11.99
CA CYS A 103 -0.40 4.28 -11.02
C CYS A 103 0.86 5.14 -11.21
N MET A 104 1.39 5.66 -10.11
CA MET A 104 2.61 6.45 -10.13
C MET A 104 3.87 5.60 -9.91
N ALA A 105 3.75 4.33 -9.47
CA ALA A 105 4.90 3.49 -9.13
C ALA A 105 5.91 3.36 -10.29
N SER A 106 5.45 2.99 -11.48
CA SER A 106 6.34 2.85 -12.65
C SER A 106 6.89 4.19 -13.16
N LYS A 107 6.16 5.31 -12.91
CA LYS A 107 6.60 6.64 -13.30
C LYS A 107 7.67 7.20 -12.36
N LEU A 108 7.49 7.03 -11.04
CA LEU A 108 8.36 7.59 -10.01
C LEU A 108 9.54 6.68 -9.67
N GLU A 109 9.30 5.38 -9.61
CA GLU A 109 10.29 4.39 -9.17
C GLU A 109 10.92 3.61 -10.34
N GLY A 110 10.38 3.77 -11.57
CA GLY A 110 10.86 3.10 -12.79
C GLY A 110 10.51 1.63 -12.87
N ARG A 111 11.38 0.85 -13.55
CA ARG A 111 11.23 -0.60 -13.63
C ARG A 111 11.49 -1.26 -12.28
N LEU A 112 10.94 -2.47 -12.14
CA LEU A 112 11.19 -3.30 -10.97
C LEU A 112 12.69 -3.49 -10.74
N ARG A 113 13.12 -3.30 -9.52
CA ARG A 113 14.44 -3.65 -9.00
C ARG A 113 14.32 -4.28 -7.62
N GLU A 114 15.02 -5.36 -7.41
CA GLU A 114 15.13 -6.04 -6.13
C GLU A 114 16.11 -5.27 -5.23
N LEU A 115 15.82 -5.19 -3.95
CA LEU A 115 16.64 -4.53 -2.94
C LEU A 115 17.18 -5.54 -1.94
N GLU A 116 18.11 -5.13 -1.12
CA GLU A 116 18.52 -5.92 0.04
C GLU A 116 17.32 -6.13 0.98
N ILE A 117 17.08 -7.38 1.34
CA ILE A 117 15.96 -7.75 2.21
C ILE A 117 16.28 -7.36 3.65
N LYS A 118 15.52 -6.44 4.20
CA LYS A 118 15.57 -6.03 5.61
C LYS A 118 14.38 -6.63 6.37
N ASP A 119 14.58 -6.89 7.66
CA ASP A 119 13.53 -7.46 8.52
C ASP A 119 12.29 -6.58 8.61
N GLY A 120 11.14 -7.22 8.54
CA GLY A 120 9.83 -6.61 8.66
C GLY A 120 8.72 -7.63 8.37
N TRP A 121 7.50 -7.29 8.73
CA TRP A 121 6.33 -8.18 8.53
C TRP A 121 5.22 -7.52 7.71
N ASN A 122 5.34 -6.25 7.35
CA ASN A 122 4.42 -5.57 6.45
C ASN A 122 5.15 -5.18 5.16
N ILE A 123 4.92 -5.94 4.11
CA ILE A 123 5.56 -5.75 2.80
C ILE A 123 4.84 -4.61 2.06
N LEU A 124 5.60 -3.58 1.69
CA LEU A 124 5.13 -2.41 0.92
C LEU A 124 5.69 -2.36 -0.50
N ASP A 125 6.13 -3.46 -1.04
CA ASP A 125 6.62 -3.54 -2.41
C ASP A 125 5.55 -3.09 -3.42
N ASN A 126 5.96 -2.39 -4.47
CA ASN A 126 5.03 -1.99 -5.53
C ASN A 126 4.43 -3.20 -6.25
N ASN A 127 5.20 -4.28 -6.41
CA ASN A 127 4.74 -5.54 -6.97
C ASN A 127 5.72 -6.68 -6.66
N LEU A 128 5.60 -7.29 -5.50
CA LEU A 128 6.48 -8.38 -5.05
C LEU A 128 6.48 -9.58 -6.04
N LEU A 129 5.31 -9.93 -6.61
CA LEU A 129 5.19 -11.13 -7.44
C LEU A 129 5.88 -11.00 -8.82
N GLN A 130 6.34 -9.82 -9.20
CA GLN A 130 7.18 -9.63 -10.40
C GLN A 130 8.67 -9.83 -10.13
N CYS A 131 9.09 -10.02 -8.88
CA CYS A 131 10.48 -10.32 -8.54
C CYS A 131 10.89 -11.73 -9.00
N SER A 132 12.19 -12.00 -9.00
CA SER A 132 12.71 -13.33 -9.27
C SER A 132 12.23 -14.33 -8.20
N GLU A 133 12.13 -15.60 -8.59
CA GLU A 133 11.75 -16.67 -7.66
C GLU A 133 12.69 -16.73 -6.45
N ALA A 134 14.00 -16.56 -6.69
CA ALA A 134 15.00 -16.55 -5.62
C ALA A 134 14.73 -15.42 -4.60
N HIS A 135 14.44 -14.22 -5.10
CA HIS A 135 14.12 -13.08 -4.23
C HIS A 135 12.83 -13.31 -3.43
N ILE A 136 11.76 -13.75 -4.10
CA ILE A 136 10.48 -14.05 -3.43
C ILE A 136 10.69 -15.08 -2.32
N ARG A 137 11.39 -16.19 -2.60
CA ARG A 137 11.68 -17.22 -1.58
C ARG A 137 12.45 -16.65 -0.39
N SER A 138 13.48 -15.82 -0.65
CA SER A 138 14.24 -15.17 0.43
C SER A 138 13.40 -14.20 1.26
N VAL A 139 12.45 -13.48 0.64
CA VAL A 139 11.47 -12.65 1.36
C VAL A 139 10.60 -13.52 2.27
N PHE A 140 10.09 -14.65 1.78
CA PHE A 140 9.27 -15.55 2.59
C PHE A 140 10.07 -16.23 3.72
N GLU A 141 11.33 -16.56 3.49
CA GLU A 141 12.23 -17.01 4.55
C GLU A 141 12.44 -15.94 5.64
N MET A 142 12.62 -14.68 5.24
CA MET A 142 12.67 -13.57 6.19
C MET A 142 11.37 -13.46 6.98
N LEU A 143 10.20 -13.56 6.32
CA LEU A 143 8.89 -13.51 6.98
C LEU A 143 8.66 -14.64 7.98
N HIS A 144 9.15 -15.85 7.71
CA HIS A 144 9.10 -16.98 8.64
C HIS A 144 9.85 -16.74 9.96
N ARG A 145 10.89 -15.89 9.93
CA ARG A 145 11.66 -15.53 11.13
C ARG A 145 11.01 -14.44 11.98
N GLN A 146 9.98 -13.77 11.43
CA GLN A 146 9.31 -12.68 12.16
C GLN A 146 8.35 -13.22 13.22
N SER A 147 8.23 -12.52 14.35
CA SER A 147 7.29 -12.85 15.43
C SER A 147 5.83 -12.45 15.11
N HIS A 148 5.63 -11.68 14.05
CA HIS A 148 4.32 -11.18 13.62
C HIS A 148 3.87 -11.86 12.34
N ARG A 149 2.56 -12.06 12.21
CA ARG A 149 1.97 -12.53 10.95
C ARG A 149 2.17 -11.48 9.85
N PRO A 150 2.59 -11.90 8.65
CA PRO A 150 2.87 -10.94 7.59
C PRO A 150 1.62 -10.25 7.05
N LYS A 151 1.84 -9.03 6.57
CA LYS A 151 0.88 -8.27 5.76
C LYS A 151 1.51 -7.92 4.42
N PHE A 152 0.73 -7.99 3.36
CA PHE A 152 1.14 -7.57 2.02
C PHE A 152 0.25 -6.38 1.63
N THR A 153 0.66 -5.18 2.07
CA THR A 153 -0.14 -3.96 1.87
C THR A 153 0.32 -3.12 0.67
N GLY A 154 1.47 -3.43 0.09
CA GLY A 154 1.92 -2.82 -1.16
C GLY A 154 1.14 -3.29 -2.39
N GLY A 155 0.62 -4.50 -2.32
CA GLY A 155 -0.18 -5.14 -3.36
C GLY A 155 0.51 -6.36 -3.96
N LEU A 156 -0.32 -7.31 -4.37
CA LEU A 156 0.07 -8.51 -5.11
C LEU A 156 -0.66 -8.51 -6.45
N GLU A 157 0.04 -8.82 -7.53
CA GLU A 157 -0.58 -8.88 -8.85
C GLU A 157 -1.19 -10.25 -9.11
N ALA A 158 -2.49 -10.30 -9.37
CA ALA A 158 -3.20 -11.55 -9.59
C ALA A 158 -2.68 -12.32 -10.83
N LYS A 159 -2.26 -11.61 -11.88
CA LYS A 159 -1.69 -12.21 -13.11
C LYS A 159 -0.37 -12.95 -12.88
N GLU A 160 0.39 -12.54 -11.87
CA GLU A 160 1.69 -13.12 -11.55
C GLU A 160 1.59 -14.23 -10.49
N LEU A 161 0.42 -14.44 -9.90
CA LEU A 161 0.25 -15.47 -8.89
C LEU A 161 0.42 -16.87 -9.50
N LYS A 162 1.21 -17.71 -8.86
CA LYS A 162 1.49 -19.10 -9.25
C LYS A 162 1.19 -20.05 -8.08
N PRO A 163 0.95 -21.34 -8.33
CA PRO A 163 0.66 -22.31 -7.26
C PRO A 163 1.71 -22.31 -6.14
N TRP A 164 2.99 -22.24 -6.45
CA TRP A 164 4.05 -22.21 -5.43
C TRP A 164 4.03 -20.93 -4.55
N HIS A 165 3.54 -19.79 -5.08
CA HIS A 165 3.29 -18.59 -4.27
C HIS A 165 2.18 -18.86 -3.24
N CYS A 166 1.13 -19.58 -3.64
CA CYS A 166 0.03 -19.91 -2.74
C CYS A 166 0.49 -20.83 -1.60
N GLU A 167 1.42 -21.76 -1.87
CA GLU A 167 2.04 -22.60 -0.84
C GLU A 167 2.80 -21.75 0.17
N LEU A 168 3.66 -20.85 -0.28
CA LEU A 168 4.40 -19.94 0.58
C LEU A 168 3.46 -19.05 1.42
N LEU A 169 2.42 -18.49 0.79
CA LEU A 169 1.41 -17.69 1.48
C LEU A 169 0.67 -18.50 2.55
N ARG A 170 0.31 -19.76 2.26
CA ARG A 170 -0.30 -20.66 3.24
C ARG A 170 0.62 -20.90 4.44
N GLU A 171 1.90 -21.11 4.20
CA GLU A 171 2.90 -21.40 5.24
C GLU A 171 3.09 -20.23 6.19
N VAL A 172 3.26 -19.01 5.69
CA VAL A 172 3.47 -17.80 6.52
C VAL A 172 2.18 -17.30 7.19
N ARG A 173 1.00 -17.80 6.79
CA ARG A 173 -0.32 -17.45 7.36
C ARG A 173 -0.53 -15.95 7.48
N PRO A 174 -0.60 -15.20 6.38
CA PRO A 174 -0.68 -13.74 6.43
C PRO A 174 -1.89 -13.27 7.25
N GLU A 175 -1.75 -12.12 7.89
CA GLU A 175 -2.87 -11.43 8.54
C GLU A 175 -3.76 -10.74 7.49
N ARG A 176 -3.13 -10.21 6.44
CA ARG A 176 -3.81 -9.55 5.32
C ARG A 176 -2.94 -9.56 4.08
N MET A 177 -3.54 -9.79 2.94
CA MET A 177 -2.90 -9.60 1.64
C MET A 177 -3.86 -8.89 0.69
N TYR A 178 -3.32 -7.93 -0.08
CA TYR A 178 -4.09 -7.14 -1.02
C TYR A 178 -3.70 -7.47 -2.44
N PHE A 179 -4.70 -7.76 -3.25
CA PHE A 179 -4.63 -7.80 -4.70
C PHE A 179 -5.20 -6.50 -5.28
N ALA A 180 -5.24 -6.36 -6.60
CA ALA A 180 -5.85 -5.21 -7.27
C ALA A 180 -6.78 -5.65 -8.41
N TYR A 181 -7.89 -4.93 -8.56
CA TYR A 181 -8.81 -5.04 -9.68
C TYR A 181 -9.30 -3.65 -10.06
N ASP A 182 -8.64 -3.03 -11.01
CA ASP A 182 -8.88 -1.64 -11.39
C ASP A 182 -9.44 -1.52 -12.81
N THR A 183 -9.12 -2.47 -13.68
CA THR A 183 -9.58 -2.51 -15.08
C THR A 183 -10.32 -3.81 -15.38
N PRO A 184 -11.21 -3.85 -16.38
CA PRO A 184 -11.95 -5.07 -16.73
C PRO A 184 -11.06 -6.30 -16.98
N ASP A 185 -9.85 -6.10 -17.51
CA ASP A 185 -8.89 -7.16 -17.82
C ASP A 185 -8.29 -7.82 -16.57
N ASP A 186 -8.48 -7.24 -15.38
CA ASP A 186 -8.00 -7.77 -14.11
C ASP A 186 -8.98 -8.80 -13.50
N TYR A 187 -10.23 -8.89 -14.00
CA TYR A 187 -11.24 -9.72 -13.37
C TYR A 187 -10.94 -11.21 -13.46
N GLU A 188 -10.69 -11.73 -14.66
CA GLU A 188 -10.39 -13.16 -14.84
C GLU A 188 -9.12 -13.59 -14.09
N PRO A 189 -8.00 -12.83 -14.14
CA PRO A 189 -6.86 -13.10 -13.29
C PRO A 189 -7.19 -13.12 -11.80
N LEU A 190 -8.05 -12.22 -11.32
CA LEU A 190 -8.47 -12.20 -9.91
C LEU A 190 -9.28 -13.46 -9.54
N VAL A 191 -10.20 -13.91 -10.42
CA VAL A 191 -10.97 -15.15 -10.23
C VAL A 191 -10.02 -16.35 -10.14
N MET A 192 -9.05 -16.44 -11.04
CA MET A 192 -8.06 -17.52 -11.04
C MET A 192 -7.20 -17.49 -9.77
N ALA A 193 -6.74 -16.30 -9.36
CA ALA A 193 -5.99 -16.13 -8.11
C ALA A 193 -6.82 -16.58 -6.89
N GLY A 194 -8.11 -16.19 -6.83
CA GLY A 194 -9.02 -16.61 -5.77
C GLY A 194 -9.14 -18.13 -5.68
N ARG A 195 -9.31 -18.80 -6.82
CA ARG A 195 -9.38 -20.28 -6.87
C ARG A 195 -8.11 -20.93 -6.36
N MET A 196 -6.92 -20.51 -6.87
CA MET A 196 -5.64 -21.06 -6.44
C MET A 196 -5.42 -20.87 -4.93
N LEU A 197 -5.78 -19.73 -4.38
CA LEU A 197 -5.65 -19.47 -2.95
C LEU A 197 -6.58 -20.34 -2.12
N ILE A 198 -7.82 -20.54 -2.56
CA ILE A 198 -8.81 -21.43 -1.92
C ILE A 198 -8.34 -22.88 -1.97
N GLU A 199 -7.85 -23.35 -3.11
CA GLU A 199 -7.27 -24.70 -3.28
C GLU A 199 -6.07 -24.91 -2.36
N ALA A 200 -5.25 -23.88 -2.14
CA ALA A 200 -4.17 -23.90 -1.16
C ALA A 200 -4.63 -23.84 0.30
N GLY A 201 -5.94 -23.71 0.57
CA GLY A 201 -6.53 -23.69 1.92
C GLY A 201 -6.65 -22.29 2.55
N ILE A 202 -6.43 -21.21 1.79
CA ILE A 202 -6.68 -19.84 2.26
C ILE A 202 -8.11 -19.47 1.93
N THR A 203 -8.98 -19.48 2.93
CA THR A 203 -10.43 -19.36 2.71
C THR A 203 -10.90 -17.89 2.71
N PRO A 204 -11.90 -17.55 1.90
CA PRO A 204 -12.50 -16.21 1.89
C PRO A 204 -13.09 -15.81 3.25
N GLN A 205 -13.60 -16.75 4.03
CA GLN A 205 -14.15 -16.52 5.37
C GLN A 205 -13.12 -15.99 6.38
N SER A 206 -11.84 -16.23 6.13
CA SER A 206 -10.77 -15.68 6.97
C SER A 206 -10.60 -14.16 6.81
N HIS A 207 -11.18 -13.57 5.76
CA HIS A 207 -11.04 -12.17 5.35
C HIS A 207 -9.58 -11.72 5.13
N VAL A 208 -8.67 -12.67 5.00
CA VAL A 208 -7.24 -12.41 4.73
C VAL A 208 -7.04 -11.88 3.31
N MET A 209 -7.81 -12.42 2.36
CA MET A 209 -7.78 -12.04 0.95
C MET A 209 -8.55 -10.73 0.77
N ALA A 210 -7.88 -9.66 0.44
CA ALA A 210 -8.48 -8.36 0.13
C ALA A 210 -8.09 -7.90 -1.27
N CYS A 211 -8.84 -6.98 -1.85
CA CYS A 211 -8.57 -6.46 -3.17
C CYS A 211 -8.85 -4.97 -3.24
N TYR A 212 -7.87 -4.20 -3.66
CA TYR A 212 -8.02 -2.78 -3.98
C TYR A 212 -8.83 -2.63 -5.26
N ASN A 213 -9.81 -1.73 -5.24
CA ASN A 213 -10.63 -1.38 -6.39
C ASN A 213 -10.62 0.14 -6.55
N LEU A 214 -9.99 0.65 -7.60
CA LEU A 214 -9.99 2.07 -7.89
C LEU A 214 -11.39 2.52 -8.30
N ILE A 215 -11.89 3.60 -7.69
CA ILE A 215 -13.21 4.16 -7.96
C ILE A 215 -13.13 5.68 -8.17
N GLY A 216 -14.08 6.23 -8.92
CA GLY A 216 -14.24 7.69 -9.05
C GLY A 216 -13.22 8.36 -9.97
N TYR A 217 -12.55 7.63 -10.84
CA TYR A 217 -11.68 8.20 -11.88
C TYR A 217 -12.50 8.73 -13.06
N LYS A 218 -11.85 9.48 -13.96
CA LYS A 218 -12.52 10.05 -15.14
C LYS A 218 -13.17 8.96 -16.01
N GLY A 219 -14.48 9.06 -16.19
CA GLY A 219 -15.29 8.09 -16.95
C GLY A 219 -15.77 6.87 -16.14
N ASP A 220 -15.48 6.83 -14.84
CA ASP A 220 -16.10 5.86 -13.93
C ASP A 220 -17.54 6.27 -13.58
N THR A 221 -18.37 5.29 -13.22
CA THR A 221 -19.73 5.51 -12.73
C THR A 221 -19.96 4.67 -11.47
N PHE A 222 -20.92 5.07 -10.63
CA PHE A 222 -21.29 4.29 -9.44
C PHE A 222 -21.70 2.87 -9.80
N GLU A 223 -22.36 2.69 -10.93
CA GLU A 223 -22.75 1.36 -11.43
C GLU A 223 -21.54 0.50 -11.77
N LYS A 224 -20.60 1.02 -12.57
CA LYS A 224 -19.35 0.31 -12.92
C LYS A 224 -18.53 -0.02 -11.67
N ALA A 225 -18.39 0.93 -10.75
CA ALA A 225 -17.68 0.72 -9.48
C ALA A 225 -18.38 -0.37 -8.64
N ASN A 226 -19.72 -0.33 -8.55
CA ASN A 226 -20.49 -1.33 -7.82
C ASN A 226 -20.35 -2.74 -8.43
N ILE A 227 -20.33 -2.83 -9.78
CA ILE A 227 -20.07 -4.09 -10.48
C ILE A 227 -18.69 -4.64 -10.09
N ARG A 228 -17.61 -3.84 -10.20
CA ARG A 228 -16.25 -4.27 -9.84
C ARG A 228 -16.15 -4.75 -8.40
N LEU A 229 -16.73 -3.99 -7.46
CA LEU A 229 -16.72 -4.35 -6.04
C LEU A 229 -17.48 -5.66 -5.75
N ASN A 230 -18.62 -5.88 -6.40
CA ASN A 230 -19.36 -7.15 -6.28
C ASN A 230 -18.64 -8.32 -6.97
N GLN A 231 -18.01 -8.10 -8.11
CA GLN A 231 -17.16 -9.08 -8.78
C GLN A 231 -15.96 -9.48 -7.92
N THR A 232 -15.37 -8.53 -7.20
CA THR A 232 -14.31 -8.80 -6.21
C THR A 232 -14.80 -9.78 -5.14
N ILE A 233 -16.00 -9.59 -4.61
CA ILE A 233 -16.61 -10.53 -3.64
C ILE A 233 -16.80 -11.90 -4.28
N LYS A 234 -17.34 -11.97 -5.50
CA LYS A 234 -17.54 -13.25 -6.22
C LYS A 234 -16.23 -14.00 -6.45
N ALA A 235 -15.14 -13.30 -6.66
CA ALA A 235 -13.80 -13.88 -6.77
C ALA A 235 -13.21 -14.35 -5.42
N GLY A 236 -13.91 -14.13 -4.30
CA GLY A 236 -13.49 -14.56 -2.96
C GLY A 236 -12.69 -13.52 -2.15
N PHE A 237 -12.61 -12.28 -2.61
CA PHE A 237 -11.84 -11.23 -1.97
C PHE A 237 -12.72 -10.19 -1.27
N MET A 238 -12.27 -9.69 -0.12
CA MET A 238 -12.88 -8.54 0.53
C MET A 238 -12.53 -7.27 -0.27
N PRO A 239 -13.53 -6.56 -0.83
CA PRO A 239 -13.26 -5.36 -1.61
C PRO A 239 -12.80 -4.21 -0.72
N TYR A 240 -11.86 -3.41 -1.23
CA TYR A 240 -11.41 -2.18 -0.62
C TYR A 240 -11.48 -1.04 -1.65
N ALA A 241 -12.51 -0.21 -1.54
CA ALA A 241 -12.75 0.89 -2.45
C ALA A 241 -11.69 2.00 -2.27
N MET A 242 -10.82 2.18 -3.26
CA MET A 242 -9.80 3.22 -3.30
C MET A 242 -10.29 4.40 -4.13
N LEU A 243 -10.54 5.53 -3.49
CA LEU A 243 -11.00 6.72 -4.18
C LEU A 243 -9.85 7.40 -4.92
N TYR A 244 -10.02 7.56 -6.25
CA TYR A 244 -9.09 8.29 -7.08
C TYR A 244 -8.96 9.75 -6.60
N ARG A 245 -7.74 10.24 -6.59
CA ARG A 245 -7.41 11.64 -6.31
C ARG A 245 -6.57 12.18 -7.45
N ASP A 246 -6.92 13.36 -7.93
CA ASP A 246 -6.10 14.08 -8.91
C ASP A 246 -4.80 14.62 -8.27
N GLU A 247 -3.94 15.21 -9.07
CA GLU A 247 -2.67 15.80 -8.62
C GLU A 247 -2.84 16.89 -7.55
N LYS A 248 -4.00 17.52 -7.48
CA LYS A 248 -4.36 18.54 -6.47
C LYS A 248 -4.99 17.92 -5.22
N GLY A 249 -5.18 16.61 -5.21
CA GLY A 249 -5.82 15.88 -4.11
C GLY A 249 -7.31 16.13 -3.98
N LYS A 250 -7.93 16.70 -5.02
CA LYS A 250 -9.37 16.99 -5.02
C LYS A 250 -10.15 15.68 -4.97
N VAL A 251 -11.15 15.67 -4.12
CA VAL A 251 -12.05 14.53 -3.92
C VAL A 251 -13.47 14.97 -4.26
N ASP A 252 -14.13 14.21 -5.10
CA ASP A 252 -15.56 14.36 -5.35
C ASP A 252 -16.36 13.90 -4.12
N ARG A 253 -17.33 14.70 -3.67
CA ARG A 253 -18.09 14.44 -2.44
C ARG A 253 -19.02 13.23 -2.55
N GLU A 254 -19.62 13.02 -3.70
CA GLU A 254 -20.53 11.89 -3.93
C GLU A 254 -19.73 10.57 -4.00
N TRP A 255 -18.57 10.59 -4.65
CA TRP A 255 -17.65 9.47 -4.64
C TRP A 255 -17.09 9.16 -3.23
N ALA A 256 -16.83 10.20 -2.44
CA ALA A 256 -16.42 10.00 -1.05
C ALA A 256 -17.54 9.40 -0.18
N LYS A 257 -18.81 9.73 -0.47
CA LYS A 257 -19.97 9.10 0.18
C LYS A 257 -20.09 7.62 -0.23
N PHE A 258 -20.01 7.33 -1.53
CA PHE A 258 -20.02 5.96 -2.06
C PHE A 258 -18.88 5.13 -1.45
N GLN A 259 -17.66 5.65 -1.41
CA GLN A 259 -16.53 4.99 -0.78
C GLN A 259 -16.82 4.61 0.67
N ARG A 260 -17.38 5.53 1.47
CA ARG A 260 -17.68 5.27 2.89
C ARG A 260 -18.66 4.12 3.09
N GLU A 261 -19.58 3.89 2.17
CA GLU A 261 -20.51 2.75 2.23
C GLU A 261 -19.75 1.42 2.06
N TRP A 262 -18.74 1.40 1.17
CA TRP A 262 -17.92 0.21 0.92
C TRP A 262 -16.73 0.04 1.88
N LEU A 263 -16.45 1.02 2.74
CA LEU A 263 -15.43 0.91 3.80
C LEU A 263 -16.00 0.54 5.17
N ARG A 264 -17.33 0.48 5.33
CA ARG A 264 -17.95 0.09 6.60
C ARG A 264 -17.86 -1.43 6.78
N PRO A 265 -17.11 -1.94 7.78
CA PRO A 265 -16.85 -3.37 7.92
C PRO A 265 -18.13 -4.21 7.99
N ALA A 266 -19.14 -3.75 8.75
CA ALA A 266 -20.41 -4.46 8.89
C ALA A 266 -21.15 -4.61 7.54
N ILE A 267 -21.23 -3.53 6.74
CA ILE A 267 -21.91 -3.55 5.44
C ILE A 267 -21.15 -4.47 4.47
N VAL A 268 -19.84 -4.34 4.40
CA VAL A 268 -19.01 -5.15 3.50
C VAL A 268 -19.06 -6.62 3.89
N SER A 269 -19.02 -6.94 5.19
CA SER A 269 -19.12 -8.32 5.67
C SER A 269 -20.49 -8.94 5.39
N THR A 270 -21.57 -8.18 5.51
CA THR A 270 -22.92 -8.65 5.15
C THR A 270 -23.01 -8.94 3.65
N LYS A 271 -22.63 -7.98 2.80
CA LYS A 271 -22.58 -8.17 1.34
C LYS A 271 -21.71 -9.35 0.94
N PHE A 272 -20.56 -9.50 1.57
CA PHE A 272 -19.64 -10.62 1.34
C PHE A 272 -20.32 -11.96 1.68
N GLY A 273 -20.96 -12.07 2.85
CA GLY A 273 -21.65 -13.26 3.27
C GLY A 273 -22.80 -13.66 2.32
N GLU A 274 -23.62 -12.68 1.90
CA GLU A 274 -24.73 -12.88 0.97
C GLU A 274 -24.23 -13.39 -0.40
N VAL A 275 -23.30 -12.69 -1.02
CA VAL A 275 -22.78 -13.03 -2.36
C VAL A 275 -22.00 -14.35 -2.33
N TRP A 276 -21.17 -14.56 -1.29
CA TRP A 276 -20.38 -15.77 -1.16
C TRP A 276 -21.22 -17.01 -0.90
N SER A 277 -22.30 -16.88 -0.14
CA SER A 277 -23.24 -18.00 0.09
C SER A 277 -23.96 -18.43 -1.19
N GLN A 278 -24.28 -17.49 -2.06
CA GLN A 278 -24.88 -17.79 -3.37
C GLN A 278 -23.90 -18.55 -4.29
N CYS A 279 -22.59 -18.20 -4.24
CA CYS A 279 -21.57 -18.88 -5.07
C CYS A 279 -21.27 -20.33 -4.65
N LYS A 280 -21.57 -20.73 -3.40
CA LYS A 280 -21.40 -22.10 -2.92
C LYS A 280 -22.47 -23.08 -3.38
N ASN A 281 -23.61 -22.56 -3.83
CA ASN A 281 -24.78 -23.36 -4.23
C ASN A 281 -24.83 -23.62 -5.75
N HIS A 282 -23.76 -23.26 -6.45
CA HIS A 282 -23.54 -23.54 -7.87
C HIS A 282 -22.17 -24.22 -8.06
#